data_dab7178708cf78b8c9844a0425ebc97e
#
_entry.id   dab7178708cf78b8c9844a0425ebc97e
#
_cell.length_a   1.000
_cell.length_b   1.000
_cell.length_c   1.000
_cell.angle_alpha   90.00
_cell.angle_beta   90.00
_cell.angle_gamma   90.00
#
_symmetry.space_group_name_H-M   'P 1'
#
loop_
_entity.id
_entity.type
_entity.pdbx_description
1 polymer ?
#
loop_
_entity_poly.entity_id
_entity_poly.type
_entity_poly.pdbx_seq_one_letter_code
_entity_poly.pdbx_strand_id
1 'polypeptide(L)'
;VVMYLITSYTFEPKDGVLNQLKGSGSLRYFKSAYLQKLFGEISAYINNVRDRNDQEYQFFASPIKQFDLKHYDFGWMNELRKLDETGYNMDLIARYRAGDTFIKAEILNLASFDRGEVINMIQFYKQMLVSTRTLAMKDYMTANQKLLQELRKEYHLAERTP
;
A
#
# COMPACT_ATOMS: atom_id res chain seq x y z
N VAL A 1 -11.50 13.12 -4.53
CA VAL A 1 -11.54 11.86 -3.74
C VAL A 1 -11.40 10.66 -4.65
N VAL A 2 -12.19 10.55 -5.72
CA VAL A 2 -12.19 9.39 -6.64
C VAL A 2 -10.80 9.14 -7.25
N MET A 3 -10.05 10.18 -7.62
CA MET A 3 -8.71 10.03 -8.21
C MET A 3 -7.72 9.23 -7.33
N TYR A 4 -7.86 9.29 -6.00
CA TYR A 4 -7.05 8.49 -5.08
C TYR A 4 -7.51 7.03 -4.97
N LEU A 5 -8.75 6.74 -5.42
CA LEU A 5 -9.32 5.40 -5.41
C LEU A 5 -9.04 4.63 -6.71
N ILE A 6 -8.42 5.27 -7.72
CA ILE A 6 -8.15 4.63 -9.02
C ILE A 6 -6.89 3.74 -8.96
N THR A 7 -5.98 3.98 -8.02
CA THR A 7 -4.72 3.25 -7.91
C THR A 7 -4.55 2.64 -6.53
N SER A 8 -4.19 1.36 -6.49
CA SER A 8 -3.72 0.71 -5.28
C SER A 8 -2.19 0.64 -5.28
N TYR A 9 -1.57 0.97 -4.16
CA TYR A 9 -0.14 0.84 -3.98
C TYR A 9 0.13 -0.28 -2.96
N THR A 10 0.75 -1.34 -3.42
CA THR A 10 1.17 -2.45 -2.57
C THR A 10 2.61 -2.24 -2.14
N PHE A 11 2.89 -2.53 -0.88
CA PHE A 11 4.26 -2.61 -0.38
C PHE A 11 4.79 -4.02 -0.61
N GLU A 12 5.90 -4.15 -1.33
CA GLU A 12 6.53 -5.43 -1.58
C GLU A 12 7.83 -5.55 -0.77
N PRO A 13 7.86 -6.42 0.26
CA PRO A 13 9.08 -6.68 1.01
C PRO A 13 10.14 -7.33 0.11
N LYS A 14 11.38 -6.85 0.19
CA LYS A 14 12.52 -7.45 -0.52
C LYS A 14 13.07 -8.61 0.30
N ASP A 15 12.54 -9.80 0.10
CA ASP A 15 12.87 -10.99 0.88
C ASP A 15 13.67 -12.06 0.11
N GLY A 16 14.18 -11.75 -1.08
CA GLY A 16 14.90 -12.70 -1.92
C GLY A 16 16.08 -13.37 -1.20
N VAL A 17 16.90 -12.62 -0.49
CA VAL A 17 18.03 -13.16 0.30
C VAL A 17 17.51 -14.06 1.44
N LEU A 18 16.46 -13.64 2.14
CA LEU A 18 15.86 -14.44 3.20
C LEU A 18 15.35 -15.78 2.67
N ASN A 19 14.66 -15.77 1.53
CA ASN A 19 14.14 -16.98 0.90
C ASN A 19 15.28 -17.89 0.44
N GLN A 20 16.38 -17.33 -0.11
CA GLN A 20 17.56 -18.09 -0.47
C GLN A 20 18.22 -18.76 0.75
N LEU A 21 18.37 -18.03 1.87
CA LEU A 21 18.93 -18.59 3.12
C LEU A 21 18.05 -19.72 3.67
N LYS A 22 16.73 -19.57 3.60
CA LYS A 22 15.78 -20.61 4.02
C LYS A 22 15.83 -21.82 3.10
N GLY A 23 15.77 -21.60 1.80
CA GLY A 23 15.75 -22.69 0.79
C GLY A 23 17.04 -23.50 0.77
N SER A 24 18.18 -22.88 1.00
CA SER A 24 19.49 -23.58 1.10
C SER A 24 19.73 -24.27 2.45
N GLY A 25 18.85 -24.02 3.44
CA GLY A 25 19.07 -24.48 4.81
C GLY A 25 20.22 -23.75 5.54
N SER A 26 20.72 -22.66 4.96
CA SER A 26 21.88 -21.91 5.49
C SER A 26 21.59 -21.23 6.82
N LEU A 27 20.33 -21.05 7.21
CA LEU A 27 19.97 -20.48 8.52
C LEU A 27 20.53 -21.28 9.68
N ARG A 28 20.76 -22.61 9.54
CA ARG A 28 21.35 -23.46 10.56
C ARG A 28 22.81 -23.13 10.87
N TYR A 29 23.51 -22.43 9.96
CA TYR A 29 24.92 -22.06 10.15
C TYR A 29 25.09 -20.75 10.93
N PHE A 30 24.00 -20.01 11.20
CA PHE A 30 24.09 -18.90 12.13
C PHE A 30 24.35 -19.42 13.54
N LYS A 31 25.41 -18.92 14.18
CA LYS A 31 25.80 -19.34 15.52
C LYS A 31 24.79 -18.96 16.59
N SER A 32 24.12 -17.83 16.39
CA SER A 32 23.11 -17.31 17.32
C SER A 32 21.74 -17.94 17.05
N ALA A 33 21.23 -18.71 18.02
CA ALA A 33 19.85 -19.18 18.02
C ALA A 33 18.85 -18.02 17.98
N TYR A 34 19.23 -16.87 18.56
CA TYR A 34 18.42 -15.67 18.53
C TYR A 34 18.27 -15.10 17.13
N LEU A 35 19.35 -15.07 16.32
CA LEU A 35 19.26 -14.70 14.89
C LEU A 35 18.35 -15.66 14.11
N GLN A 36 18.47 -16.96 14.33
CA GLN A 36 17.59 -17.94 13.68
C GLN A 36 16.10 -17.65 14.01
N LYS A 37 15.81 -17.32 15.26
CA LYS A 37 14.47 -16.91 15.69
C LYS A 37 14.01 -15.64 14.97
N LEU A 38 14.84 -14.59 14.91
CA LEU A 38 14.51 -13.34 14.22
C LEU A 38 14.23 -13.54 12.72
N PHE A 39 14.96 -14.43 12.05
CA PHE A 39 14.66 -14.80 10.66
C PHE A 39 13.31 -15.49 10.52
N GLY A 40 12.89 -16.28 11.48
CA GLY A 40 11.54 -16.85 11.53
C GLY A 40 10.46 -15.78 11.72
N GLU A 41 10.67 -14.88 12.67
CA GLU A 41 9.74 -13.79 12.99
C GLU A 41 9.55 -12.85 11.80
N ILE A 42 10.63 -12.38 11.17
CA ILE A 42 10.52 -11.48 10.01
C ILE A 42 9.79 -12.14 8.84
N SER A 43 9.96 -13.45 8.65
CA SER A 43 9.21 -14.18 7.63
C SER A 43 7.71 -14.18 7.88
N ALA A 44 7.30 -14.33 9.14
CA ALA A 44 5.88 -14.25 9.51
C ALA A 44 5.32 -12.85 9.28
N TYR A 45 6.06 -11.81 9.63
CA TYR A 45 5.65 -10.42 9.37
C TYR A 45 5.57 -10.09 7.87
N ILE A 46 6.50 -10.59 7.06
CA ILE A 46 6.44 -10.44 5.60
C ILE A 46 5.16 -11.06 5.04
N ASN A 47 4.82 -12.28 5.47
CA ASN A 47 3.59 -12.93 5.03
C ASN A 47 2.34 -12.14 5.48
N ASN A 48 2.33 -11.66 6.73
CA ASN A 48 1.23 -10.82 7.21
C ASN A 48 1.06 -9.53 6.38
N VAL A 49 2.15 -8.88 5.99
CA VAL A 49 2.07 -7.68 5.12
C VAL A 49 1.53 -8.06 3.74
N ARG A 50 1.94 -9.18 3.16
CA ARG A 50 1.41 -9.68 1.88
C ARG A 50 -0.08 -9.97 1.94
N ASP A 51 -0.51 -10.71 2.96
CA ASP A 51 -1.93 -11.01 3.16
C ASP A 51 -2.77 -9.75 3.31
N ARG A 52 -2.25 -8.73 3.98
CA ARG A 52 -2.90 -7.41 4.09
C ARG A 52 -2.97 -6.68 2.77
N ASN A 53 -1.88 -6.67 2.00
CA ASN A 53 -1.88 -6.08 0.66
C ASN A 53 -2.90 -6.77 -0.25
N ASP A 54 -3.00 -8.09 -0.20
CA ASP A 54 -3.97 -8.86 -0.99
C ASP A 54 -5.41 -8.54 -0.59
N GLN A 55 -5.71 -8.41 0.70
CA GLN A 55 -7.02 -7.98 1.20
C GLN A 55 -7.37 -6.57 0.70
N GLU A 56 -6.43 -5.62 0.78
CA GLU A 56 -6.60 -4.26 0.26
C GLU A 56 -6.87 -4.26 -1.24
N TYR A 57 -6.09 -5.04 -1.99
CA TYR A 57 -6.24 -5.16 -3.42
C TYR A 57 -7.59 -5.77 -3.81
N GLN A 58 -8.02 -6.83 -3.15
CA GLN A 58 -9.32 -7.46 -3.41
C GLN A 58 -10.47 -6.50 -3.13
N PHE A 59 -10.40 -5.76 -2.03
CA PHE A 59 -11.42 -4.76 -1.73
C PHE A 59 -11.41 -3.62 -2.74
N PHE A 60 -10.24 -3.17 -3.18
CA PHE A 60 -10.12 -2.19 -4.25
C PHE A 60 -10.67 -2.73 -5.58
N ALA A 61 -10.25 -3.93 -5.98
CA ALA A 61 -10.55 -4.50 -7.29
C ALA A 61 -12.02 -4.90 -7.48
N SER A 62 -12.76 -5.12 -6.40
CA SER A 62 -14.18 -5.47 -6.48
C SER A 62 -15.08 -4.30 -6.10
N PRO A 63 -15.35 -3.97 -4.84
CA PRO A 63 -16.38 -2.98 -4.55
C PRO A 63 -16.02 -1.56 -5.03
N ILE A 64 -14.77 -1.10 -4.85
CA ILE A 64 -14.39 0.26 -5.24
C ILE A 64 -14.39 0.41 -6.75
N LYS A 65 -13.75 -0.52 -7.46
CA LYS A 65 -13.68 -0.47 -8.92
C LYS A 65 -15.04 -0.61 -9.59
N GLN A 66 -15.92 -1.45 -9.05
CA GLN A 66 -17.30 -1.58 -9.55
C GLN A 66 -18.09 -0.28 -9.34
N PHE A 67 -17.92 0.33 -8.17
CA PHE A 67 -18.52 1.63 -7.88
C PHE A 67 -18.01 2.69 -8.86
N ASP A 68 -16.72 2.77 -9.09
CA ASP A 68 -16.14 3.74 -10.03
C ASP A 68 -16.64 3.53 -11.45
N LEU A 69 -16.66 2.28 -11.93
CA LEU A 69 -17.18 1.98 -13.28
C LEU A 69 -18.67 2.33 -13.45
N LYS A 70 -19.44 2.28 -12.38
CA LYS A 70 -20.87 2.59 -12.41
C LYS A 70 -21.17 4.09 -12.32
N HIS A 71 -20.39 4.82 -11.52
CA HIS A 71 -20.75 6.17 -11.11
C HIS A 71 -19.77 7.26 -11.55
N TYR A 72 -18.57 6.89 -12.02
CA TYR A 72 -17.56 7.86 -12.41
C TYR A 72 -17.49 8.02 -13.93
N ASP A 73 -17.46 9.27 -14.39
CA ASP A 73 -17.31 9.58 -15.81
C ASP A 73 -15.83 9.58 -16.23
N PHE A 74 -15.37 8.46 -16.77
CA PHE A 74 -14.01 8.35 -17.31
C PHE A 74 -13.81 9.16 -18.61
N GLY A 75 -14.87 9.49 -19.34
CA GLY A 75 -14.82 10.41 -20.48
C GLY A 75 -14.40 11.80 -20.04
N TRP A 76 -15.02 12.30 -18.96
CA TRP A 76 -14.63 13.55 -18.33
C TRP A 76 -13.17 13.54 -17.85
N MET A 77 -12.67 12.44 -17.29
CA MET A 77 -11.27 12.31 -16.90
C MET A 77 -10.31 12.46 -18.09
N ASN A 78 -10.69 11.93 -19.26
CA ASN A 78 -9.87 12.09 -20.46
C ASN A 78 -9.82 13.55 -20.94
N GLU A 79 -10.92 14.29 -20.81
CA GLU A 79 -10.91 15.72 -21.10
C GLU A 79 -10.01 16.50 -20.12
N LEU A 80 -10.04 16.16 -18.85
CA LEU A 80 -9.11 16.76 -17.86
C LEU A 80 -7.64 16.50 -18.20
N ARG A 81 -7.30 15.29 -18.65
CA ARG A 81 -5.92 14.96 -19.04
C ARG A 81 -5.42 15.77 -20.22
N LYS A 82 -6.29 16.23 -21.11
CA LYS A 82 -5.92 17.14 -22.21
C LYS A 82 -5.56 18.53 -21.71
N LEU A 83 -6.02 18.92 -20.52
CA LEU A 83 -5.72 20.21 -19.90
C LEU A 83 -4.47 20.15 -19.01
N ASP A 84 -3.89 18.98 -18.80
CA ASP A 84 -2.71 18.78 -17.97
C ASP A 84 -1.47 18.60 -18.86
N GLU A 85 -0.74 19.66 -19.06
CA GLU A 85 0.49 19.69 -19.88
C GLU A 85 1.60 18.82 -19.28
N THR A 86 1.55 18.54 -17.97
CA THR A 86 2.56 17.75 -17.26
C THR A 86 2.25 16.26 -17.25
N GLY A 87 1.01 15.87 -17.59
CA GLY A 87 0.54 14.50 -17.50
C GLY A 87 0.40 13.95 -16.07
N TYR A 88 0.61 14.79 -15.05
CA TYR A 88 0.49 14.43 -13.64
C TYR A 88 -0.82 14.95 -13.06
N ASN A 89 -1.70 14.06 -12.65
CA ASN A 89 -2.96 14.40 -12.00
C ASN A 89 -2.82 15.26 -10.72
N MET A 90 -1.60 15.45 -10.21
CA MET A 90 -1.34 16.26 -9.02
C MET A 90 -1.64 17.75 -9.23
N ASP A 91 -1.38 18.27 -10.43
CA ASP A 91 -1.68 19.68 -10.75
C ASP A 91 -3.19 19.90 -10.80
N LEU A 92 -3.95 18.94 -11.32
CA LEU A 92 -5.41 18.99 -11.32
C LEU A 92 -5.98 19.02 -9.90
N ILE A 93 -5.38 18.26 -8.99
CA ILE A 93 -5.78 18.26 -7.57
C ILE A 93 -5.46 19.61 -6.93
N ALA A 94 -4.30 20.19 -7.22
CA ALA A 94 -3.91 21.51 -6.72
C ALA A 94 -4.87 22.59 -7.22
N ARG A 95 -5.21 22.58 -8.50
CA ARG A 95 -6.19 23.48 -9.13
C ARG A 95 -7.57 23.32 -8.54
N TYR A 96 -8.04 22.08 -8.35
CA TYR A 96 -9.32 21.82 -7.67
C TYR A 96 -9.35 22.39 -6.25
N ARG A 97 -8.27 22.22 -5.48
CA ARG A 97 -8.13 22.77 -4.12
C ARG A 97 -8.10 24.31 -4.12
N ALA A 98 -7.55 24.91 -5.16
CA ALA A 98 -7.53 26.35 -5.36
C ALA A 98 -8.89 26.94 -5.79
N GLY A 99 -9.92 26.09 -5.97
CA GLY A 99 -11.26 26.54 -6.36
C GLY A 99 -11.45 26.70 -7.87
N ASP A 100 -10.61 26.08 -8.69
CA ASP A 100 -10.74 26.10 -10.13
C ASP A 100 -12.05 25.41 -10.59
N THR A 101 -12.92 26.18 -11.24
CA THR A 101 -14.31 25.81 -11.52
C THR A 101 -14.50 24.87 -12.70
N PHE A 102 -13.46 24.56 -13.46
CA PHE A 102 -13.57 23.68 -14.63
C PHE A 102 -13.81 22.21 -14.25
N ILE A 103 -13.58 21.85 -13.01
CA ILE A 103 -13.55 20.47 -12.56
C ILE A 103 -14.92 20.12 -11.98
N LYS A 104 -15.95 20.14 -12.80
CA LYS A 104 -17.25 19.57 -12.46
C LYS A 104 -17.37 18.19 -13.06
N ALA A 105 -17.25 17.16 -12.23
CA ALA A 105 -17.63 15.80 -12.61
C ALA A 105 -19.09 15.59 -12.29
N GLU A 106 -19.84 15.06 -13.22
CA GLU A 106 -21.18 14.53 -12.97
C GLU A 106 -21.08 13.10 -12.48
N ILE A 107 -21.95 12.77 -11.52
CA ILE A 107 -22.08 11.38 -11.06
C ILE A 107 -23.02 10.67 -12.03
N LEU A 108 -22.51 9.65 -12.71
CA LEU A 108 -23.32 8.80 -13.57
C LEU A 108 -24.30 7.95 -12.73
N ASN A 109 -25.44 7.63 -13.29
CA ASN A 109 -26.45 6.78 -12.64
C ASN A 109 -26.86 7.28 -11.24
N LEU A 110 -27.08 8.58 -11.10
CA LEU A 110 -27.39 9.26 -9.83
C LEU A 110 -28.56 8.61 -9.08
N ALA A 111 -29.56 8.09 -9.78
CA ALA A 111 -30.73 7.42 -9.19
C ALA A 111 -30.39 6.18 -8.37
N SER A 112 -29.25 5.53 -8.65
CA SER A 112 -28.76 4.35 -7.92
C SER A 112 -27.56 4.66 -7.01
N PHE A 113 -27.27 5.95 -6.79
CA PHE A 113 -26.17 6.39 -5.96
C PHE A 113 -26.63 6.53 -4.50
N ASP A 114 -26.16 5.60 -3.65
CA ASP A 114 -26.37 5.68 -2.21
C ASP A 114 -25.15 6.33 -1.52
N ARG A 115 -25.35 7.55 -1.04
CA ARG A 115 -24.30 8.29 -0.34
C ARG A 115 -23.85 7.61 0.96
N GLY A 116 -24.76 6.95 1.67
CA GLY A 116 -24.44 6.24 2.92
C GLY A 116 -23.54 5.03 2.67
N GLU A 117 -23.88 4.25 1.65
CA GLU A 117 -23.08 3.10 1.20
C GLU A 117 -21.67 3.53 0.80
N VAL A 118 -21.56 4.61 0.01
CA VAL A 118 -20.25 5.15 -0.43
C VAL A 118 -19.40 5.61 0.75
N ILE A 119 -19.97 6.34 1.68
CA ILE A 119 -19.25 6.79 2.88
C ILE A 119 -18.76 5.59 3.68
N ASN A 120 -19.61 4.57 3.88
CA ASN A 120 -19.24 3.36 4.61
C ASN A 120 -18.12 2.59 3.91
N MET A 121 -18.20 2.41 2.59
CA MET A 121 -17.16 1.78 1.77
C MET A 121 -15.82 2.51 1.88
N ILE A 122 -15.81 3.84 1.79
CA ILE A 122 -14.59 4.65 1.92
C ILE A 122 -14.02 4.55 3.34
N GLN A 123 -14.86 4.57 4.36
CA GLN A 123 -14.41 4.45 5.75
C GLN A 123 -13.83 3.07 6.04
N PHE A 124 -14.44 2.02 5.53
CA PHE A 124 -13.91 0.68 5.66
C PHE A 124 -12.54 0.55 4.97
N TYR A 125 -12.41 1.04 3.73
CA TYR A 125 -11.13 1.05 3.02
C TYR A 125 -10.05 1.84 3.79
N LYS A 126 -10.41 3.01 4.31
CA LYS A 126 -9.52 3.79 5.18
C LYS A 126 -9.06 2.99 6.41
N GLN A 127 -9.96 2.27 7.07
CA GLN A 127 -9.62 1.41 8.21
C GLN A 127 -8.63 0.31 7.81
N MET A 128 -8.84 -0.34 6.68
CA MET A 128 -7.90 -1.35 6.16
C MET A 128 -6.52 -0.74 5.95
N LEU A 129 -6.42 0.38 5.24
CA LEU A 129 -5.16 1.08 4.97
C LEU A 129 -4.44 1.49 6.27
N VAL A 130 -5.16 2.05 7.23
CA VAL A 130 -4.61 2.43 8.55
C VAL A 130 -4.09 1.20 9.27
N SER A 131 -4.88 0.12 9.33
CA SER A 131 -4.47 -1.14 9.98
C SER A 131 -3.19 -1.71 9.36
N THR A 132 -3.10 -1.76 8.04
CA THR A 132 -1.91 -2.25 7.34
C THR A 132 -0.69 -1.38 7.65
N ARG A 133 -0.81 -0.05 7.53
CA ARG A 133 0.33 0.88 7.71
C ARG A 133 0.77 1.00 9.16
N THR A 134 -0.17 1.06 10.10
CA THR A 134 0.14 1.31 11.52
C THR A 134 0.43 0.04 12.32
N LEU A 135 -0.04 -1.11 11.89
CA LEU A 135 0.19 -2.38 12.58
C LEU A 135 1.15 -3.26 11.79
N ALA A 136 0.69 -3.85 10.66
CA ALA A 136 1.47 -4.86 9.97
C ALA A 136 2.83 -4.34 9.46
N MET A 137 2.86 -3.14 8.85
CA MET A 137 4.13 -2.56 8.38
C MET A 137 5.03 -2.11 9.52
N LYS A 138 4.46 -1.58 10.61
CA LYS A 138 5.25 -1.19 11.80
C LYS A 138 5.91 -2.42 12.42
N ASP A 139 5.19 -3.52 12.57
CA ASP A 139 5.73 -4.76 13.11
C ASP A 139 6.85 -5.31 12.24
N TYR A 140 6.64 -5.34 10.92
CA TYR A 140 7.68 -5.70 9.95
C TYR A 140 8.92 -4.81 10.08
N MET A 141 8.76 -3.49 10.10
CA MET A 141 9.88 -2.54 10.22
C MET A 141 10.63 -2.74 11.53
N THR A 142 9.92 -2.94 12.64
CA THR A 142 10.52 -3.19 13.96
C THR A 142 11.31 -4.48 13.96
N ALA A 143 10.77 -5.56 13.41
CA ALA A 143 11.46 -6.85 13.31
C ALA A 143 12.71 -6.75 12.41
N ASN A 144 12.58 -6.04 11.28
CA ASN A 144 13.70 -5.82 10.36
C ASN A 144 14.83 -5.02 11.00
N GLN A 145 14.52 -3.98 11.76
CA GLN A 145 15.51 -3.21 12.52
C GLN A 145 16.25 -4.07 13.55
N LYS A 146 15.52 -4.88 14.31
CA LYS A 146 16.11 -5.82 15.28
C LYS A 146 17.03 -6.82 14.59
N LEU A 147 16.59 -7.41 13.49
CA LEU A 147 17.42 -8.37 12.73
C LEU A 147 18.70 -7.71 12.23
N LEU A 148 18.62 -6.50 11.66
CA LEU A 148 19.79 -5.77 11.18
C LEU A 148 20.77 -5.42 12.32
N GLN A 149 20.27 -5.03 13.49
CA GLN A 149 21.09 -4.75 14.67
C GLN A 149 21.85 -5.99 15.13
N GLU A 150 21.18 -7.13 15.24
CA GLU A 150 21.82 -8.38 15.67
C GLU A 150 22.83 -8.90 14.64
N LEU A 151 22.53 -8.78 13.35
CA LEU A 151 23.48 -9.12 12.29
C LEU A 151 24.74 -8.25 12.35
N ARG A 152 24.60 -6.94 12.54
CA ARG A 152 25.75 -6.03 12.68
C ARG A 152 26.59 -6.39 13.89
N LYS A 153 25.98 -6.69 15.01
CA LYS A 153 26.64 -7.10 16.24
C LYS A 153 27.41 -8.42 16.06
N GLU A 154 26.78 -9.44 15.50
CA GLU A 154 27.39 -10.77 15.35
C GLU A 154 28.55 -10.78 14.34
N TYR A 155 28.42 -9.99 13.26
CA TYR A 155 29.40 -9.96 12.17
C TYR A 155 30.30 -8.71 12.20
N HIS A 156 30.26 -7.92 13.26
CA HIS A 156 31.06 -6.68 13.42
C HIS A 156 30.98 -5.73 12.23
N LEU A 157 29.79 -5.61 11.64
CA LEU A 157 29.57 -4.74 10.47
C LEU A 157 29.45 -3.27 10.90
N ALA A 158 30.16 -2.40 10.21
CA ALA A 158 30.08 -0.95 10.47
C ALA A 158 28.65 -0.42 10.24
N GLU A 159 28.24 0.53 11.05
CA GLU A 159 27.01 1.28 10.78
C GLU A 159 27.21 2.10 9.50
N ARG A 160 26.35 1.90 8.51
CA ARG A 160 26.26 2.85 7.40
C ARG A 160 25.56 4.09 7.94
N THR A 161 26.30 5.16 8.14
CA THR A 161 25.71 6.50 8.26
C THR A 161 24.91 6.80 6.99
N PRO A 162 23.69 7.29 7.11
CA PRO A 162 22.84 7.63 5.97
C PRO A 162 23.43 8.73 5.12
#